data_118bdf7678f44786429f0202d84e48f1
#
_entry.id   118bdf7678f44786429f0202d84e48f1
#
_cell.length_a   1.000
_cell.length_b   1.000
_cell.length_c   1.000
_cell.angle_alpha   90.00
_cell.angle_beta   90.00
_cell.angle_gamma   90.00
#
_symmetry.space_group_name_H-M   'P 1'
#
loop_
_entity.id
_entity.type
_entity.pdbx_description
1 polymer ?
#
loop_
_entity_poly.entity_id
_entity_poly.type
_entity_poly.pdbx_seq_one_letter_code
_entity_poly.pdbx_strand_id
1 'polypeptide(L)' 'MTAKQPPLTPAEREAWSERAAILEFEAGLPRAEAERRAMAIVIAKRCDESRTIGRR' A
#
# COMPACT_ATOMS: atom_id res chain seq x y z
N MET A 1 -4.05 -2.42 21.96
CA MET A 1 -3.90 -2.92 21.27
C MET A 1 -3.45 -2.43 20.14
N THR A 2 -3.21 -2.90 19.33
CA THR A 2 -2.70 -2.51 18.24
C THR A 2 -3.60 -1.90 17.36
N ALA A 3 -3.19 -0.99 16.67
CA ALA A 3 -4.00 -0.31 15.77
C ALA A 3 -4.49 -1.22 14.78
N LYS A 4 -5.69 -1.09 14.41
CA LYS A 4 -6.14 -1.93 13.54
C LYS A 4 -6.30 -1.31 12.29
N GLN A 5 -5.83 -1.70 11.23
CA GLN A 5 -6.02 -1.16 9.96
C GLN A 5 -7.15 -1.86 9.33
N PRO A 6 -7.94 -1.24 8.51
CA PRO A 6 -9.02 -1.89 7.81
C PRO A 6 -8.43 -2.96 6.90
N PRO A 7 -9.13 -4.03 6.69
CA PRO A 7 -8.62 -5.10 5.85
C PRO A 7 -8.51 -4.63 4.42
N LEU A 8 -7.52 -5.13 3.73
CA LEU A 8 -7.33 -4.75 2.36
C LEU A 8 -8.25 -5.56 1.47
N THR A 9 -8.74 -4.93 0.44
CA THR A 9 -9.55 -5.65 -0.52
C THR A 9 -8.59 -6.51 -1.32
N PRO A 10 -9.10 -7.46 -2.08
CA PRO A 10 -8.23 -8.30 -2.88
C PRO A 10 -7.37 -7.51 -3.85
N ALA A 11 -7.95 -6.46 -4.41
CA ALA A 11 -7.20 -5.63 -5.32
C ALA A 11 -6.08 -4.89 -4.59
N GLU A 12 -6.38 -4.39 -3.41
CA GLU A 12 -5.38 -3.69 -2.63
C GLU A 12 -4.27 -4.63 -2.19
N ARG A 13 -4.63 -5.85 -1.85
CA ARG A 13 -3.68 -6.80 -1.44
C ARG A 13 -2.75 -7.12 -2.55
N GLU A 14 -3.23 -7.25 -3.75
CA GLU A 14 -2.42 -7.52 -4.87
C GLU A 14 -1.51 -6.35 -5.16
N ALA A 15 -2.03 -5.14 -5.11
CA ALA A 15 -1.24 -3.94 -5.34
C ALA A 15 -0.13 -3.83 -4.30
N TRP A 16 -0.46 -4.13 -3.05
CA TRP A 16 0.50 -4.07 -1.99
C TRP A 16 1.62 -5.09 -2.21
N SER A 17 1.24 -6.29 -2.56
CA SER A 17 2.20 -7.35 -2.77
C SER A 17 3.15 -7.01 -3.92
N GLU A 18 2.59 -6.52 -5.00
CA GLU A 18 3.37 -6.16 -6.13
C GLU A 18 4.30 -5.02 -5.82
N ARG A 19 3.81 -4.01 -5.13
CA ARG A 19 4.62 -2.88 -4.80
C ARG A 19 5.75 -3.27 -3.85
N ALA A 20 5.46 -4.15 -2.91
CA ALA A 20 6.47 -4.60 -1.99
C ALA A 20 7.58 -5.34 -2.74
N ALA A 21 7.19 -6.15 -3.69
CA ALA A 21 8.17 -6.89 -4.47
C ALA A 21 9.06 -5.95 -5.28
N ILE A 22 8.46 -4.93 -5.85
CA ILE A 22 9.21 -3.98 -6.63
C ILE A 22 10.21 -3.23 -5.76
N LEU A 23 9.76 -2.79 -4.59
CA LEU A 23 10.62 -2.08 -3.68
C LEU A 23 11.78 -2.95 -3.22
N GLU A 24 11.49 -4.20 -2.97
CA GLU A 24 12.49 -5.11 -2.52
C GLU A 24 13.55 -5.31 -3.60
N PHE A 25 13.09 -5.47 -4.80
CA PHE A 25 13.96 -5.72 -5.90
C PHE A 25 14.67 -4.49 -6.41
N GLU A 26 13.99 -3.47 -6.75
CA GLU A 26 14.59 -2.27 -7.28
C GLU A 26 15.28 -1.39 -6.28
N ALA A 27 14.71 -1.17 -5.15
CA ALA A 27 15.31 -0.34 -4.14
C ALA A 27 16.24 -1.11 -3.23
N GLY A 28 16.24 -2.42 -3.31
CA GLY A 28 17.08 -3.21 -2.46
C GLY A 28 16.68 -3.16 -1.00
N LEU A 29 15.42 -2.94 -0.73
CA LEU A 29 15.00 -2.85 0.65
C LEU A 29 14.73 -4.23 1.24
N PRO A 30 14.90 -4.36 2.55
CA PRO A 30 14.56 -5.62 3.20
C PRO A 30 13.07 -5.82 3.07
N ARG A 31 12.64 -7.04 3.12
CA ARG A 31 11.25 -7.36 2.97
C ARG A 31 10.34 -6.57 3.91
N ALA A 32 10.72 -6.50 5.16
CA ALA A 32 9.91 -5.80 6.13
C ALA A 32 9.75 -4.33 5.77
N GLU A 33 10.82 -3.73 5.33
CA GLU A 33 10.78 -2.34 4.98
C GLU A 33 9.98 -2.15 3.70
N ALA A 34 10.15 -3.03 2.75
CA ALA A 34 9.41 -2.95 1.51
C ALA A 34 7.91 -3.06 1.76
N GLU A 35 7.53 -3.96 2.63
CA GLU A 35 6.14 -4.15 2.94
C GLU A 35 5.55 -2.93 3.62
N ARG A 36 6.33 -2.34 4.49
CA ARG A 36 5.89 -1.17 5.18
C ARG A 36 5.69 0.00 4.23
N ARG A 37 6.60 0.23 3.33
CA ARG A 37 6.49 1.29 2.38
C ARG A 37 5.37 1.03 1.39
N ALA A 38 5.22 -0.21 0.99
CA ALA A 38 4.16 -0.56 0.07
C ALA A 38 2.79 -0.30 0.70
N MET A 39 2.68 -0.58 1.98
CA MET A 39 1.42 -0.36 2.66
C MET A 39 1.08 1.12 2.67
N ALA A 40 2.08 1.95 2.91
CA ALA A 40 1.87 3.38 2.93
C ALA A 40 1.40 3.87 1.57
N ILE A 41 1.96 3.31 0.53
CA ILE A 41 1.58 3.70 -0.81
C ILE A 41 0.14 3.30 -1.12
N VAL A 42 -0.23 2.11 -0.74
CA VAL A 42 -1.58 1.63 -0.99
C VAL A 42 -2.60 2.47 -0.24
N ILE A 43 -2.30 2.81 0.99
CA ILE A 43 -3.19 3.60 1.78
C ILE A 43 -3.31 5.02 1.23
N ALA A 44 -2.21 5.57 0.79
CA ALA A 44 -2.22 6.90 0.24
C ALA A 44 -3.07 6.93 -1.02
N LYS A 45 -2.97 5.89 -1.82
CA LYS A 45 -3.74 5.82 -3.01
C LYS A 45 -5.21 5.71 -2.70
N ARG A 46 -5.55 4.99 -1.68
CA ARG A 46 -6.93 4.84 -1.28
C ARG A 46 -7.51 6.21 -0.90
N CYS A 47 -6.76 7.00 -0.17
CA CYS A 47 -7.20 8.30 0.22
C CYS A 47 -7.32 9.22 -0.97
N ASP A 48 -6.37 9.12 -1.86
CA ASP A 48 -6.36 9.94 -3.04
C ASP A 48 -7.56 9.64 -3.91
N GLU A 49 -7.90 8.40 -4.05
CA GLU A 49 -9.05 8.04 -4.83
C GLU A 49 -10.33 8.59 -4.22
N SER A 50 -10.41 8.53 -2.95
CA SER A 50 -11.55 9.02 -2.26
C SER A 50 -11.74 10.50 -2.50
N ARG A 51 -10.64 11.26 -2.46
CA ARG A 51 -10.69 12.62 -2.70
C ARG A 51 -11.03 12.93 -4.11
N THR A 52 -10.50 12.23 -5.06
CA THR A 52 -10.71 12.47 -6.46
C THR A 52 -12.15 12.34 -6.83
N ILE A 53 -12.82 11.42 -6.24
CA ILE A 53 -14.19 11.24 -6.52
C ILE A 53 -15.00 12.47 -6.28
N GLY A 54 -14.73 13.16 -5.28
CA GLY A 54 -15.49 14.33 -5.01
C GLY A 54 -15.21 15.48 -5.92
N ARG A 55 -14.11 15.47 -6.64
CA ARG A 55 -13.75 16.50 -7.38
C ARG A 55 -14.31 16.58 -8.65
N ARG A 56 -14.59 16.15 -9.35
CA ARG A 56 -14.95 16.26 -10.60
C ARG A 56 -15.99 16.63 -10.88
#